data_62858f87d63788c79fe6b33a1484a5a7
#
_entry.id   62858f87d63788c79fe6b33a1484a5a7
#
_cell.length_a   1.000
_cell.length_b   1.000
_cell.length_c   1.000
_cell.angle_alpha   90.00
_cell.angle_beta   90.00
_cell.angle_gamma   90.00
#
_symmetry.space_group_name_H-M   'P 1'
#
loop_
_entity.id
_entity.type
_entity.pdbx_description
1 polymer ?
#
loop_
_entity_poly.entity_id
_entity_poly.type
_entity_poly.pdbx_seq_one_letter_code
_entity_poly.pdbx_strand_id
1 'polypeptide(L)'
;MSEFNLKKNPLKIIIVGPQKVGKTVIANSLSEFSHTVSPDYHPTVGVRILELSKPYTDEQVANIPALKKNKINKVRIELWDMSGDRRFESTWPAIKYGANGVIIVLDAVNDKYEATIDEWMNGFCNEISQENVTCFSYKKDDNKGFVKAKLSHQFPNLSICEVTNSMDSLLPNFNKFITKLLLKLS
;
A
#
# COMPACT_ATOMS: atom_id res chain seq x y z
N MET A 1 2.17 -24.13 9.11
CA MET A 1 1.90 -22.67 9.23
C MET A 1 0.51 -22.51 9.76
N SER A 2 0.28 -21.71 10.80
CA SER A 2 -1.08 -21.42 11.27
C SER A 2 -1.83 -20.61 10.21
N GLU A 3 -3.02 -21.03 9.89
CA GLU A 3 -3.88 -20.35 8.90
C GLU A 3 -4.20 -18.92 9.35
N PHE A 4 -4.10 -17.94 8.42
CA PHE A 4 -4.39 -16.53 8.72
C PHE A 4 -5.89 -16.34 9.00
N ASN A 5 -6.24 -15.88 10.19
CA ASN A 5 -7.62 -15.73 10.63
C ASN A 5 -8.05 -14.25 10.57
N LEU A 6 -8.81 -13.89 9.52
CA LEU A 6 -9.33 -12.53 9.29
C LEU A 6 -10.27 -12.00 10.38
N LYS A 7 -10.89 -12.87 11.20
CA LYS A 7 -11.70 -12.43 12.35
C LYS A 7 -10.85 -11.88 13.47
N LYS A 8 -9.69 -12.46 13.68
CA LYS A 8 -8.81 -12.13 14.80
C LYS A 8 -7.77 -11.09 14.41
N ASN A 9 -7.22 -11.21 13.21
CA ASN A 9 -6.09 -10.41 12.76
C ASN A 9 -6.51 -9.44 11.64
N PRO A 10 -6.14 -8.15 11.73
CA PRO A 10 -6.29 -7.21 10.63
C PRO A 10 -5.35 -7.57 9.47
N LEU A 11 -5.69 -7.15 8.25
CA LEU A 11 -4.73 -7.15 7.15
C LEU A 11 -3.70 -6.04 7.38
N LYS A 12 -2.44 -6.42 7.51
CA LYS A 12 -1.33 -5.49 7.64
C LYS A 12 -0.83 -5.07 6.27
N ILE A 13 -1.03 -3.82 5.90
CA ILE A 13 -0.58 -3.20 4.66
C ILE A 13 0.46 -2.13 4.98
N ILE A 14 1.65 -2.28 4.42
CA ILE A 14 2.75 -1.34 4.67
C ILE A 14 2.86 -0.40 3.47
N ILE A 15 2.96 0.90 3.73
CA ILE A 15 3.17 1.94 2.73
C ILE A 15 4.61 2.42 2.82
N VAL A 16 5.39 2.17 1.76
CA VAL A 16 6.82 2.48 1.69
C VAL A 16 7.15 3.37 0.48
N GLY A 17 8.35 3.86 0.41
CA GLY A 17 8.85 4.69 -0.69
C GLY A 17 9.71 5.85 -0.19
N PRO A 18 10.34 6.63 -1.08
CA PRO A 18 11.20 7.75 -0.73
C PRO A 18 10.52 8.80 0.13
N GLN A 19 11.32 9.70 0.73
CA GLN A 19 10.76 10.84 1.44
C GLN A 19 9.98 11.76 0.48
N LYS A 20 8.95 12.43 1.00
CA LYS A 20 8.16 13.46 0.28
C LYS A 20 7.39 12.95 -0.95
N VAL A 21 7.22 11.64 -1.18
CA VAL A 21 6.45 11.11 -2.33
C VAL A 21 4.93 11.09 -2.10
N GLY A 22 4.43 11.34 -0.88
CA GLY A 22 3.00 11.40 -0.57
C GLY A 22 2.44 10.18 0.18
N LYS A 23 3.29 9.30 0.74
CA LYS A 23 2.85 8.14 1.53
C LYS A 23 1.80 8.48 2.59
N THR A 24 2.11 9.46 3.42
CA THR A 24 1.23 9.94 4.50
C THR A 24 -0.08 10.52 3.99
N VAL A 25 -0.07 11.19 2.83
CA VAL A 25 -1.28 11.71 2.19
C VAL A 25 -2.18 10.56 1.78
N ILE A 26 -1.61 9.55 1.09
CA ILE A 26 -2.34 8.34 0.70
C ILE A 26 -2.90 7.61 1.93
N ALA A 27 -2.10 7.42 2.97
CA ALA A 27 -2.53 6.75 4.19
C ALA A 27 -3.70 7.48 4.88
N ASN A 28 -3.63 8.82 4.99
CA ASN A 28 -4.70 9.64 5.55
C ASN A 28 -5.98 9.57 4.71
N SER A 29 -5.86 9.70 3.40
CA SER A 29 -7.01 9.65 2.49
C SER A 29 -7.73 8.30 2.57
N LEU A 30 -7.00 7.20 2.65
CA LEU A 30 -7.57 5.85 2.74
C LEU A 30 -8.23 5.57 4.10
N SER A 31 -7.74 6.17 5.18
CA SER A 31 -8.27 5.97 6.54
C SER A 31 -9.36 6.96 6.93
N GLU A 32 -9.80 7.82 6.01
CA GLU A 32 -10.77 8.90 6.29
C GLU A 32 -10.31 9.87 7.40
N PHE A 33 -9.04 9.80 7.78
CA PHE A 33 -8.45 10.76 8.70
C PHE A 33 -8.37 12.12 7.98
N SER A 34 -9.13 13.07 8.51
CA SER A 34 -9.26 14.47 8.13
C SER A 34 -8.28 14.99 7.07
N HIS A 35 -8.81 15.47 5.96
CA HIS A 35 -8.09 16.04 4.79
C HIS A 35 -7.33 17.35 5.07
N THR A 36 -7.12 17.74 6.31
CA THR A 36 -6.27 18.88 6.62
C THR A 36 -4.80 18.46 6.44
N VAL A 37 -4.37 18.53 5.18
CA VAL A 37 -2.93 18.59 4.89
C VAL A 37 -2.43 19.85 5.60
N SER A 38 -1.68 19.69 6.69
CA SER A 38 -0.96 20.81 7.28
C SER A 38 -0.13 21.46 6.17
N PRO A 39 -0.17 22.80 6.03
CA PRO A 39 0.67 23.48 5.05
C PRO A 39 2.16 23.19 5.29
N ASP A 40 2.53 22.82 6.52
CA ASP A 40 3.89 22.45 6.88
C ASP A 40 4.09 20.93 6.77
N TYR A 41 5.08 20.54 5.95
CA TYR A 41 5.49 19.16 5.84
C TYR A 41 6.22 18.69 7.09
N HIS A 42 5.61 17.77 7.84
CA HIS A 42 6.27 17.06 8.93
C HIS A 42 6.60 15.62 8.50
N PRO A 43 7.89 15.25 8.42
CA PRO A 43 8.29 13.89 8.09
C PRO A 43 7.73 12.88 9.11
N THR A 44 7.23 11.75 8.61
CA THR A 44 6.88 10.62 9.50
C THR A 44 8.14 10.09 10.19
N VAL A 45 8.12 10.01 11.52
CA VAL A 45 9.20 9.44 12.33
C VAL A 45 8.91 7.95 12.56
N GLY A 46 9.81 7.08 12.10
CA GLY A 46 9.62 5.64 12.21
C GLY A 46 8.41 5.12 11.41
N VAL A 47 7.34 4.75 12.08
CA VAL A 47 6.10 4.25 11.48
C VAL A 47 4.88 4.78 12.22
N ARG A 48 3.81 5.06 11.47
CA ARG A 48 2.50 5.43 11.99
C ARG A 48 1.48 4.39 11.53
N ILE A 49 0.66 3.90 12.45
CA ILE A 49 -0.36 2.89 12.17
C ILE A 49 -1.73 3.55 12.16
N LEU A 50 -2.46 3.36 11.07
CA LEU A 50 -3.83 3.82 10.88
C LEU A 50 -4.73 2.59 10.69
N GLU A 51 -5.86 2.57 11.37
CA GLU A 51 -6.83 1.49 11.25
C GLU A 51 -8.01 1.94 10.37
N LEU A 52 -8.44 1.05 9.50
CA LEU A 52 -9.65 1.22 8.72
C LEU A 52 -10.41 -0.10 8.59
N SER A 53 -11.67 0.01 8.21
CA SER A 53 -12.52 -1.14 8.01
C SER A 53 -13.21 -1.07 6.66
N LYS A 54 -13.05 -2.12 5.85
CA LYS A 54 -13.65 -2.22 4.53
C LYS A 54 -14.85 -3.16 4.55
N PRO A 55 -16.09 -2.66 4.26
CA PRO A 55 -17.27 -3.50 4.09
C PRO A 55 -17.25 -4.20 2.72
N TYR A 56 -17.94 -5.34 2.63
CA TYR A 56 -18.16 -6.12 1.43
C TYR A 56 -19.64 -6.47 1.31
N THR A 57 -20.16 -6.46 0.08
CA THR A 57 -21.54 -6.92 -0.21
C THR A 57 -21.63 -8.44 -0.13
N ASP A 58 -22.83 -8.99 0.02
CA ASP A 58 -23.04 -10.43 0.08
C ASP A 58 -22.52 -11.14 -1.19
N GLU A 59 -22.66 -10.52 -2.36
CA GLU A 59 -22.11 -11.01 -3.62
C GLU A 59 -20.57 -11.08 -3.56
N GLN A 60 -19.91 -10.06 -3.07
CA GLN A 60 -18.45 -10.05 -2.91
C GLN A 60 -17.98 -11.10 -1.90
N VAL A 61 -18.72 -11.27 -0.79
CA VAL A 61 -18.44 -12.32 0.20
C VAL A 61 -18.55 -13.70 -0.43
N ALA A 62 -19.57 -13.94 -1.26
CA ALA A 62 -19.74 -15.21 -1.96
C ALA A 62 -18.58 -15.54 -2.91
N ASN A 63 -17.98 -14.51 -3.54
CA ASN A 63 -16.92 -14.63 -4.53
C ASN A 63 -15.49 -14.60 -3.97
N ILE A 64 -15.31 -14.25 -2.67
CA ILE A 64 -14.01 -14.22 -2.03
C ILE A 64 -13.93 -15.34 -0.96
N PRO A 65 -13.23 -16.46 -1.27
CA PRO A 65 -13.21 -17.63 -0.38
C PRO A 65 -12.81 -17.32 1.06
N ALA A 66 -11.83 -16.44 1.27
CA ALA A 66 -11.39 -16.04 2.60
C ALA A 66 -12.51 -15.38 3.42
N LEU A 67 -13.37 -14.55 2.81
CA LEU A 67 -14.50 -13.90 3.49
C LEU A 67 -15.60 -14.93 3.80
N LYS A 68 -15.94 -15.78 2.82
CA LYS A 68 -16.93 -16.84 2.96
C LYS A 68 -16.55 -17.81 4.08
N LYS A 69 -15.31 -18.29 4.08
CA LYS A 69 -14.78 -19.23 5.08
C LYS A 69 -14.81 -18.63 6.48
N ASN A 70 -14.43 -17.36 6.63
CA ASN A 70 -14.45 -16.67 7.90
C ASN A 70 -15.84 -16.14 8.29
N LYS A 71 -16.85 -16.23 7.42
CA LYS A 71 -18.22 -15.70 7.64
C LYS A 71 -18.18 -14.23 8.09
N ILE A 72 -17.48 -13.39 7.33
CA ILE A 72 -17.35 -11.96 7.59
C ILE A 72 -17.66 -11.16 6.34
N ASN A 73 -18.28 -10.00 6.53
CA ASN A 73 -18.56 -9.02 5.48
C ASN A 73 -17.80 -7.70 5.71
N LYS A 74 -16.88 -7.67 6.67
CA LYS A 74 -16.07 -6.50 6.99
C LYS A 74 -14.65 -6.94 7.34
N VAL A 75 -13.67 -6.37 6.66
CA VAL A 75 -12.25 -6.65 6.88
C VAL A 75 -11.60 -5.46 7.59
N ARG A 76 -10.91 -5.73 8.71
CA ARG A 76 -10.06 -4.73 9.37
C ARG A 76 -8.71 -4.68 8.66
N ILE A 77 -8.22 -3.47 8.44
CA ILE A 77 -6.95 -3.22 7.76
C ILE A 77 -6.14 -2.26 8.63
N GLU A 78 -4.87 -2.57 8.83
CA GLU A 78 -3.89 -1.66 9.39
C GLU A 78 -3.01 -1.13 8.25
N LEU A 79 -3.00 0.20 8.08
CA LEU A 79 -2.07 0.89 7.19
C LEU A 79 -0.86 1.35 8.00
N TRP A 80 0.30 0.79 7.70
CA TRP A 80 1.56 1.13 8.32
C TRP A 80 2.30 2.14 7.43
N ASP A 81 2.06 3.46 7.68
CA ASP A 81 2.71 4.57 6.98
C ASP A 81 4.15 4.72 7.47
N MET A 82 5.08 4.19 6.70
CA MET A 82 6.49 4.11 7.08
C MET A 82 7.27 5.37 6.66
N SER A 83 8.20 5.78 7.49
CA SER A 83 9.18 6.81 7.13
C SER A 83 9.96 6.41 5.87
N GLY A 84 10.14 7.36 4.94
CA GLY A 84 11.03 7.18 3.80
C GLY A 84 12.50 7.49 4.11
N ASP A 85 12.83 7.76 5.37
CA ASP A 85 14.19 8.07 5.81
C ASP A 85 14.95 6.78 6.12
N ARG A 86 16.08 6.59 5.43
CA ARG A 86 16.94 5.41 5.58
C ARG A 86 17.54 5.23 6.97
N ARG A 87 17.55 6.27 7.79
CA ARG A 87 17.98 6.16 9.20
C ARG A 87 17.16 5.15 10.00
N PHE A 88 15.93 4.84 9.54
CA PHE A 88 15.07 3.84 10.18
C PHE A 88 15.19 2.44 9.56
N GLU A 89 16.15 2.20 8.67
CA GLU A 89 16.31 0.92 7.95
C GLU A 89 16.51 -0.27 8.90
N SER A 90 17.19 -0.06 10.03
CA SER A 90 17.38 -1.09 11.06
C SER A 90 16.05 -1.57 11.69
N THR A 91 14.96 -0.82 11.57
CA THR A 91 13.62 -1.22 12.08
C THR A 91 12.80 -2.03 11.07
N TRP A 92 13.22 -2.10 9.81
CA TRP A 92 12.48 -2.75 8.75
C TRP A 92 12.12 -4.21 9.01
N PRO A 93 13.01 -5.05 9.57
CA PRO A 93 12.66 -6.44 9.86
C PRO A 93 11.46 -6.57 10.80
N ALA A 94 11.38 -5.73 11.83
CA ALA A 94 10.25 -5.72 12.76
C ALA A 94 8.96 -5.19 12.09
N ILE A 95 9.08 -4.14 11.25
CA ILE A 95 7.95 -3.55 10.56
C ILE A 95 7.37 -4.52 9.52
N LYS A 96 8.22 -5.20 8.71
CA LYS A 96 7.75 -6.11 7.66
C LYS A 96 7.22 -7.45 8.18
N TYR A 97 7.54 -7.80 9.43
CA TYR A 97 7.04 -9.04 10.03
C TYR A 97 5.51 -9.09 10.03
N GLY A 98 4.95 -10.16 9.47
CA GLY A 98 3.51 -10.37 9.39
C GLY A 98 2.79 -9.48 8.37
N ALA A 99 3.50 -8.79 7.48
CA ALA A 99 2.89 -8.01 6.40
C ALA A 99 2.11 -8.91 5.43
N ASN A 100 0.87 -8.53 5.12
CA ASN A 100 0.05 -9.18 4.10
C ASN A 100 0.26 -8.55 2.73
N GLY A 101 0.58 -7.26 2.68
CA GLY A 101 0.85 -6.54 1.43
C GLY A 101 1.69 -5.30 1.62
N VAL A 102 2.32 -4.84 0.53
CA VAL A 102 3.13 -3.62 0.50
C VAL A 102 2.70 -2.74 -0.68
N ILE A 103 2.57 -1.45 -0.41
CA ILE A 103 2.36 -0.41 -1.42
C ILE A 103 3.63 0.44 -1.49
N ILE A 104 4.33 0.39 -2.62
CA ILE A 104 5.47 1.28 -2.89
C ILE A 104 4.92 2.55 -3.53
N VAL A 105 5.09 3.69 -2.88
CA VAL A 105 4.65 4.98 -3.41
C VAL A 105 5.80 5.64 -4.15
N LEU A 106 5.53 6.02 -5.39
CA LEU A 106 6.47 6.65 -6.32
C LEU A 106 5.97 8.06 -6.67
N ASP A 107 6.88 8.97 -6.93
CA ASP A 107 6.53 10.31 -7.43
C ASP A 107 6.21 10.22 -8.92
N ALA A 108 4.98 10.53 -9.33
CA ALA A 108 4.48 10.40 -10.70
C ALA A 108 5.21 11.28 -11.74
N VAL A 109 5.96 12.27 -11.29
CA VAL A 109 6.71 13.20 -12.16
C VAL A 109 8.22 12.91 -12.19
N ASN A 110 8.67 11.87 -11.49
CA ASN A 110 10.09 11.50 -11.45
C ASN A 110 10.40 10.45 -12.52
N ASP A 111 11.48 10.62 -13.27
CA ASP A 111 11.95 9.70 -14.31
C ASP A 111 12.75 8.48 -13.78
N LYS A 112 13.05 8.45 -12.49
CA LYS A 112 13.85 7.40 -11.84
C LYS A 112 13.01 6.22 -11.30
N TYR A 113 11.91 5.90 -11.96
CA TYR A 113 10.99 4.84 -11.49
C TYR A 113 11.68 3.50 -11.30
N GLU A 114 12.39 3.04 -12.32
CA GLU A 114 13.03 1.72 -12.33
C GLU A 114 14.00 1.56 -11.16
N ALA A 115 14.92 2.50 -11.02
CA ALA A 115 15.90 2.48 -9.93
C ALA A 115 15.22 2.53 -8.53
N THR A 116 14.16 3.33 -8.40
CA THR A 116 13.41 3.43 -7.13
C THR A 116 12.67 2.12 -6.82
N ILE A 117 12.05 1.50 -7.81
CA ILE A 117 11.38 0.19 -7.65
C ILE A 117 12.41 -0.85 -7.22
N ASP A 118 13.53 -0.96 -7.94
CA ASP A 118 14.58 -1.93 -7.65
C ASP A 118 15.14 -1.74 -6.24
N GLU A 119 15.35 -0.50 -5.83
CA GLU A 119 15.83 -0.17 -4.49
C GLU A 119 14.87 -0.66 -3.39
N TRP A 120 13.57 -0.40 -3.52
CA TRP A 120 12.58 -0.80 -2.51
C TRP A 120 12.26 -2.29 -2.57
N MET A 121 12.23 -2.89 -3.75
CA MET A 121 12.00 -4.32 -3.91
C MET A 121 13.16 -5.13 -3.34
N ASN A 122 14.41 -4.78 -3.67
CA ASN A 122 15.59 -5.49 -3.19
C ASN A 122 15.93 -5.18 -1.72
N GLY A 123 15.62 -3.97 -1.25
CA GLY A 123 15.85 -3.56 0.14
C GLY A 123 14.74 -4.03 1.09
N PHE A 124 13.58 -3.39 1.00
CA PHE A 124 12.48 -3.64 1.93
C PHE A 124 11.68 -4.90 1.60
N CYS A 125 11.36 -5.13 0.33
CA CYS A 125 10.45 -6.20 -0.10
C CYS A 125 11.16 -7.54 -0.40
N ASN A 126 12.44 -7.68 -0.14
CA ASN A 126 13.26 -8.84 -0.54
C ASN A 126 12.74 -10.20 -0.07
N GLU A 127 11.96 -10.25 1.02
CA GLU A 127 11.35 -11.47 1.58
C GLU A 127 9.83 -11.51 1.36
N ILE A 128 9.26 -10.55 0.62
CA ILE A 128 7.83 -10.43 0.37
C ILE A 128 7.56 -10.87 -1.07
N SER A 129 6.60 -11.78 -1.26
CA SER A 129 6.21 -12.18 -2.62
C SER A 129 5.84 -10.97 -3.46
N GLN A 130 6.41 -10.87 -4.67
CA GLN A 130 6.13 -9.78 -5.62
C GLN A 130 4.63 -9.58 -5.86
N GLU A 131 3.86 -10.65 -5.82
CA GLU A 131 2.42 -10.60 -6.00
C GLU A 131 1.68 -9.88 -4.86
N ASN A 132 2.30 -9.77 -3.68
CA ASN A 132 1.79 -9.04 -2.54
C ASN A 132 2.31 -7.60 -2.48
N VAL A 133 2.96 -7.15 -3.57
CA VAL A 133 3.45 -5.78 -3.72
C VAL A 133 2.72 -5.10 -4.88
N THR A 134 2.40 -3.83 -4.71
CA THR A 134 1.92 -2.94 -5.79
C THR A 134 2.61 -1.59 -5.68
N CYS A 135 2.74 -0.90 -6.82
CA CYS A 135 3.25 0.47 -6.84
C CYS A 135 2.12 1.46 -7.09
N PHE A 136 2.08 2.53 -6.31
CA PHE A 136 1.24 3.69 -6.57
C PHE A 136 2.11 4.83 -7.08
N SER A 137 1.98 5.13 -8.36
CA SER A 137 2.55 6.31 -9.00
C SER A 137 1.67 7.51 -8.63
N TYR A 138 2.09 8.27 -7.62
CA TYR A 138 1.27 9.31 -7.02
C TYR A 138 1.61 10.69 -7.59
N LYS A 139 0.58 11.34 -8.14
CA LYS A 139 0.64 12.68 -8.67
C LYS A 139 0.10 13.69 -7.66
N LYS A 140 0.97 14.58 -7.18
CA LYS A 140 0.62 15.63 -6.20
C LYS A 140 -0.03 16.85 -6.84
N ASP A 141 0.33 17.14 -8.08
CA ASP A 141 -0.09 18.35 -8.81
C ASP A 141 -0.77 17.94 -10.10
N ASP A 142 -2.05 18.29 -10.22
CA ASP A 142 -2.88 17.94 -11.38
C ASP A 142 -2.42 18.61 -12.68
N ASN A 143 -1.64 19.69 -12.60
CA ASN A 143 -1.10 20.40 -13.76
C ASN A 143 0.09 19.69 -14.43
N LYS A 144 0.67 18.68 -13.79
CA LYS A 144 1.77 17.88 -14.35
C LYS A 144 1.25 16.56 -14.91
N GLY A 145 1.74 16.15 -16.07
CA GLY A 145 1.45 14.82 -16.63
C GLY A 145 2.10 13.71 -15.81
N PHE A 146 1.56 12.49 -15.92
CA PHE A 146 2.26 11.30 -15.45
C PHE A 146 3.46 11.02 -16.35
N VAL A 147 4.62 10.79 -15.77
CA VAL A 147 5.72 10.15 -16.50
C VAL A 147 5.32 8.68 -16.68
N LYS A 148 5.36 8.19 -17.93
CA LYS A 148 5.07 6.79 -18.21
C LYS A 148 6.05 5.90 -17.42
N ALA A 149 5.53 5.24 -16.41
CA ALA A 149 6.30 4.35 -15.57
C ALA A 149 6.87 3.21 -16.44
N LYS A 150 8.19 3.06 -16.45
CA LYS A 150 8.83 1.87 -16.99
C LYS A 150 8.94 0.86 -15.88
N LEU A 151 8.45 -0.34 -16.12
CA LEU A 151 8.66 -1.47 -15.21
C LEU A 151 10.14 -1.82 -15.18
N SER A 152 10.65 -2.12 -14.00
CA SER A 152 11.96 -2.70 -13.83
C SER A 152 12.06 -4.02 -14.59
N HIS A 153 13.17 -4.24 -15.28
CA HIS A 153 13.48 -5.52 -15.93
C HIS A 153 13.54 -6.68 -14.92
N GLN A 154 13.89 -6.38 -13.65
CA GLN A 154 13.94 -7.38 -12.58
C GLN A 154 12.55 -7.77 -12.07
N PHE A 155 11.55 -6.86 -12.16
CA PHE A 155 10.20 -7.07 -11.63
C PHE A 155 9.12 -6.80 -12.69
N PRO A 156 9.09 -7.55 -13.80
CA PRO A 156 8.23 -7.27 -14.96
C PRO A 156 6.73 -7.43 -14.68
N ASN A 157 6.36 -8.20 -13.66
CA ASN A 157 4.97 -8.48 -13.28
C ASN A 157 4.46 -7.58 -12.14
N LEU A 158 5.24 -6.60 -11.71
CA LEU A 158 4.83 -5.68 -10.66
C LEU A 158 3.72 -4.76 -11.17
N SER A 159 2.62 -4.66 -10.43
CA SER A 159 1.52 -3.76 -10.79
C SER A 159 1.88 -2.32 -10.43
N ILE A 160 1.76 -1.41 -11.41
CA ILE A 160 1.85 0.03 -11.18
C ILE A 160 0.49 0.66 -11.48
N CYS A 161 -0.04 1.39 -10.50
CA CYS A 161 -1.31 2.11 -10.61
C CYS A 161 -1.04 3.62 -10.52
N GLU A 162 -1.55 4.38 -11.48
CA GLU A 162 -1.54 5.84 -11.43
C GLU A 162 -2.62 6.32 -10.46
N VAL A 163 -2.24 7.11 -9.47
CA VAL A 163 -3.13 7.63 -8.45
C VAL A 163 -2.93 9.13 -8.22
N THR A 164 -4.00 9.82 -7.87
CA THR A 164 -4.01 11.24 -7.51
C THR A 164 -4.57 11.43 -6.11
N ASN A 165 -4.71 12.66 -5.65
CA ASN A 165 -5.44 12.99 -4.41
C ASN A 165 -6.94 12.67 -4.47
N SER A 166 -7.49 12.44 -5.66
CA SER A 166 -8.91 12.08 -5.80
C SER A 166 -9.15 10.67 -5.27
N MET A 167 -10.17 10.54 -4.43
CA MET A 167 -10.65 9.23 -3.95
C MET A 167 -11.14 8.35 -5.10
N ASP A 168 -11.63 8.93 -6.19
CA ASP A 168 -12.07 8.22 -7.40
C ASP A 168 -10.90 7.49 -8.09
N SER A 169 -9.68 7.99 -7.93
CA SER A 169 -8.47 7.34 -8.43
C SER A 169 -7.87 6.36 -7.41
N LEU A 170 -7.77 6.79 -6.16
CA LEU A 170 -7.06 6.07 -5.11
C LEU A 170 -7.82 4.83 -4.63
N LEU A 171 -9.11 4.99 -4.29
CA LEU A 171 -9.91 3.93 -3.65
C LEU A 171 -10.13 2.70 -4.54
N PRO A 172 -10.43 2.80 -5.85
CA PRO A 172 -10.55 1.62 -6.71
C PRO A 172 -9.25 0.81 -6.80
N ASN A 173 -8.10 1.48 -6.92
CA ASN A 173 -6.79 0.82 -7.00
C ASN A 173 -6.44 0.13 -5.68
N PHE A 174 -6.69 0.79 -4.55
CA PHE A 174 -6.53 0.19 -3.24
C PHE A 174 -7.46 -1.03 -3.05
N ASN A 175 -8.74 -0.89 -3.39
CA ASN A 175 -9.71 -1.98 -3.29
C ASN A 175 -9.34 -3.19 -4.15
N LYS A 176 -8.84 -2.97 -5.37
CA LYS A 176 -8.34 -4.03 -6.26
C LYS A 176 -7.17 -4.76 -5.61
N PHE A 177 -6.24 -4.03 -5.00
CA PHE A 177 -5.10 -4.62 -4.31
C PHE A 177 -5.54 -5.46 -3.10
N ILE A 178 -6.42 -4.94 -2.23
CA ILE A 178 -6.94 -5.69 -1.08
C ILE A 178 -7.68 -6.96 -1.52
N THR A 179 -8.52 -6.87 -2.56
CA THR A 179 -9.23 -8.05 -3.10
C THR A 179 -8.26 -9.11 -3.60
N LYS A 180 -7.18 -8.71 -4.31
CA LYS A 180 -6.13 -9.63 -4.76
C LYS A 180 -5.48 -10.37 -3.58
N LEU A 181 -5.20 -9.67 -2.48
CA LEU A 181 -4.63 -10.28 -1.27
C LEU A 181 -5.61 -11.26 -0.62
N LEU A 182 -6.88 -10.89 -0.50
CA LEU A 182 -7.92 -11.75 0.09
C LEU A 182 -8.15 -13.04 -0.70
N LEU A 183 -8.05 -13.00 -2.03
CA LEU A 183 -8.16 -14.18 -2.88
C LEU A 183 -7.03 -15.20 -2.64
N LYS A 184 -5.91 -14.77 -2.10
CA LYS A 184 -4.75 -15.64 -1.78
C LYS A 184 -4.77 -16.19 -0.35
N LEU A 185 -5.56 -15.61 0.53
CA LEU A 185 -5.68 -16.04 1.93
C LEU A 185 -6.70 -17.19 2.12
N SER A 186 -7.16 -17.76 1.04
CA SER A 186 -8.16 -18.85 1.00
C SER A 186 -7.53 -20.23 1.23
#